data_55b2b6273be7362e40267c00ff681daf
#
_entry.id   55b2b6273be7362e40267c00ff681daf
#
_cell.length_a   1.000
_cell.length_b   1.000
_cell.length_c   1.000
_cell.angle_alpha   90.00
_cell.angle_beta   90.00
_cell.angle_gamma   90.00
#
_symmetry.space_group_name_H-M   'P 1'
#
loop_
_entity.id
_entity.type
_entity.pdbx_description
1 polymer ?
#
loop_
_entity_poly.entity_id
_entity_poly.type
_entity_poly.pdbx_seq_one_letter_code
_entity_poly.pdbx_strand_id
1 'polypeptide(L)'
;MEKTMTAKQYLLQSIKIRERMAFIRERIEKIESDLGYHPIQLDDSGASHLNYREDKMSEKMAELADLDTEYKAELVNLEKKNEEIRATVEKIENPEYRAVLTARYLTENKRYPCRLNAWVSIAFSLGLTSEEAVKQKHKRAVKILEKILYSDTF
;
A
#
# COMPACT_ATOMS: atom_id res chain seq x y z
N MET A 1 29.18 -0.47 -5.17
CA MET A 1 28.74 -0.69 -3.78
C MET A 1 27.23 -0.81 -3.75
N GLU A 2 26.74 -2.01 -3.56
CA GLU A 2 25.32 -2.20 -3.30
C GLU A 2 24.97 -1.57 -1.95
N LYS A 3 24.10 -0.58 -1.97
CA LYS A 3 23.56 -0.02 -0.73
C LYS A 3 22.73 -1.08 -0.05
N THR A 4 23.23 -1.61 1.04
CA THR A 4 22.48 -2.51 1.91
C THR A 4 21.21 -1.79 2.38
N MET A 5 20.06 -2.42 2.14
CA MET A 5 18.78 -1.91 2.58
C MET A 5 18.73 -1.85 4.11
N THR A 6 18.34 -0.70 4.67
CA THR A 6 18.14 -0.58 6.11
C THR A 6 16.89 -1.35 6.55
N ALA A 7 16.82 -1.72 7.84
CA ALA A 7 15.65 -2.38 8.40
C ALA A 7 14.36 -1.56 8.17
N LYS A 8 14.47 -0.24 8.31
CA LYS A 8 13.34 0.66 8.08
C LYS A 8 12.87 0.63 6.62
N GLN A 9 13.81 0.66 5.67
CA GLN A 9 13.50 0.55 4.25
C GLN A 9 12.84 -0.80 3.93
N TYR A 10 13.32 -1.87 4.54
CA TYR A 10 12.74 -3.20 4.42
C TYR A 10 11.27 -3.22 4.87
N LEU A 11 10.99 -2.66 6.05
CA LEU A 11 9.63 -2.58 6.58
C LEU A 11 8.71 -1.69 5.74
N LEU A 12 9.25 -0.65 5.12
CA LEU A 12 8.47 0.28 4.29
C LEU A 12 8.11 -0.28 2.91
N GLN A 13 8.62 -1.43 2.52
CA GLN A 13 8.32 -2.02 1.20
C GLN A 13 6.83 -2.24 0.98
N SER A 14 6.10 -2.71 2.00
CA SER A 14 4.64 -2.87 1.93
C SER A 14 3.90 -1.55 1.72
N ILE A 15 4.35 -0.50 2.37
CA ILE A 15 3.75 0.84 2.24
C ILE A 15 3.95 1.37 0.82
N LYS A 16 5.11 1.15 0.22
CA LYS A 16 5.38 1.57 -1.17
C LYS A 16 4.45 0.86 -2.15
N ILE A 17 4.17 -0.42 -1.94
CA ILE A 17 3.21 -1.16 -2.77
C ILE A 17 1.81 -0.57 -2.60
N ARG A 18 1.39 -0.27 -1.37
CA ARG A 18 0.09 0.35 -1.10
C ARG A 18 -0.04 1.74 -1.74
N GLU A 19 1.04 2.52 -1.77
CA GLU A 19 1.07 3.81 -2.47
C GLU A 19 0.83 3.64 -3.97
N ARG A 20 1.47 2.66 -4.60
CA ARG A 20 1.24 2.35 -6.02
C ARG A 20 -0.20 1.91 -6.27
N MET A 21 -0.74 1.06 -5.39
CA MET A 21 -2.14 0.62 -5.49
C MET A 21 -3.12 1.79 -5.34
N ALA A 22 -2.86 2.70 -4.42
CA ALA A 22 -3.68 3.90 -4.24
C ALA A 22 -3.67 4.79 -5.49
N PHE A 23 -2.51 4.95 -6.11
CA PHE A 23 -2.36 5.70 -7.36
C PHE A 23 -3.16 5.05 -8.51
N ILE A 24 -3.08 3.74 -8.65
CA ILE A 24 -3.85 2.99 -9.66
C ILE A 24 -5.35 3.14 -9.41
N ARG A 25 -5.79 3.01 -8.17
CA ARG A 25 -7.21 3.17 -7.78
C ARG A 25 -7.73 4.57 -8.10
N GLU A 26 -6.95 5.60 -7.78
CA GLU A 26 -7.30 6.98 -8.09
C GLU A 26 -7.51 7.18 -9.59
N ARG A 27 -6.64 6.60 -10.41
CA ARG A 27 -6.77 6.67 -11.87
C ARG A 27 -8.00 5.91 -12.37
N ILE A 28 -8.30 4.74 -11.80
CA ILE A 28 -9.51 3.97 -12.11
C ILE A 28 -10.76 4.81 -11.79
N GLU A 29 -10.82 5.39 -10.61
CA GLU A 29 -11.96 6.22 -10.18
C GLU A 29 -12.16 7.42 -11.09
N LYS A 30 -11.08 8.05 -11.53
CA LYS A 30 -11.12 9.17 -12.46
C LYS A 30 -11.72 8.76 -13.81
N ILE A 31 -11.28 7.64 -14.37
CA ILE A 31 -11.79 7.12 -15.64
C ILE A 31 -13.25 6.74 -15.51
N GLU A 32 -13.63 6.03 -14.44
CA GLU A 32 -15.02 5.67 -14.16
C GLU A 32 -15.92 6.90 -14.03
N SER A 33 -15.45 7.93 -13.35
CA SER A 33 -16.14 9.21 -13.23
C SER A 33 -16.35 9.87 -14.60
N ASP A 34 -15.32 9.88 -15.43
CA ASP A 34 -15.41 10.44 -16.78
C ASP A 34 -16.40 9.65 -17.65
N LEU A 35 -16.47 8.34 -17.52
CA LEU A 35 -17.42 7.49 -18.24
C LEU A 35 -18.86 7.68 -17.77
N GLY A 36 -19.07 7.90 -16.46
CA GLY A 36 -20.39 8.10 -15.87
C GLY A 36 -20.95 9.50 -16.04
N TYR A 37 -20.11 10.47 -16.37
CA TYR A 37 -20.45 11.89 -16.36
C TYR A 37 -20.70 12.49 -17.74
N HIS A 38 -20.84 11.68 -18.79
CA HIS A 38 -21.22 12.21 -20.08
C HIS A 38 -22.74 12.37 -20.17
N PRO A 39 -23.27 13.61 -20.03
CA PRO A 39 -24.66 13.84 -20.39
C PRO A 39 -24.83 13.41 -21.84
N ILE A 40 -25.84 12.60 -22.10
CA ILE A 40 -26.25 12.25 -23.45
C ILE A 40 -26.66 13.56 -24.11
N GLN A 41 -25.73 14.24 -24.76
CA GLN A 41 -26.08 15.31 -25.67
C GLN A 41 -26.65 14.66 -26.92
N LEU A 42 -27.94 14.69 -27.01
CA LEU A 42 -28.68 14.44 -28.25
C LEU A 42 -28.32 15.61 -29.19
N ASP A 43 -27.21 15.49 -29.86
CA ASP A 43 -26.86 16.42 -30.90
C ASP A 43 -27.39 15.88 -32.22
N ASP A 44 -28.17 16.69 -32.91
CA ASP A 44 -28.79 16.37 -34.21
C ASP A 44 -27.78 16.21 -35.35
N SER A 45 -26.46 16.31 -35.09
CA SER A 45 -25.45 16.37 -36.11
C SER A 45 -24.82 15.05 -36.54
N GLY A 46 -25.52 13.93 -36.34
CA GLY A 46 -25.26 12.71 -37.08
C GLY A 46 -24.12 11.81 -36.60
N ALA A 47 -23.96 10.70 -37.30
CA ALA A 47 -23.24 9.49 -36.95
C ALA A 47 -21.74 9.64 -36.66
N SER A 48 -21.06 10.71 -37.03
CA SER A 48 -19.62 10.90 -36.84
C SER A 48 -19.25 11.19 -35.38
N HIS A 49 -20.13 11.83 -34.61
CA HIS A 49 -19.92 12.07 -33.18
C HIS A 49 -20.13 10.81 -32.36
N LEU A 50 -21.02 9.92 -32.77
CA LEU A 50 -21.26 8.64 -32.10
C LEU A 50 -20.05 7.72 -32.23
N ASN A 51 -19.44 7.63 -33.41
CA ASN A 51 -18.25 6.82 -33.64
C ASN A 51 -17.05 7.31 -32.82
N TYR A 52 -16.85 8.63 -32.73
CA TYR A 52 -15.77 9.23 -31.93
C TYR A 52 -15.96 8.94 -30.42
N ARG A 53 -17.17 8.98 -29.92
CA ARG A 53 -17.51 8.65 -28.52
C ARG A 53 -17.34 7.17 -28.25
N GLU A 54 -17.74 6.30 -29.16
CA GLU A 54 -17.55 4.86 -29.06
C GLU A 54 -16.08 4.48 -29.03
N ASP A 55 -15.26 5.09 -29.87
CA ASP A 55 -13.80 4.87 -29.89
C ASP A 55 -13.13 5.34 -28.60
N LYS A 56 -13.49 6.51 -28.08
CA LYS A 56 -13.00 6.99 -26.79
C LYS A 56 -13.48 6.15 -25.63
N MET A 57 -14.73 5.71 -25.65
CA MET A 57 -15.28 4.83 -24.64
C MET A 57 -14.56 3.48 -24.66
N SER A 58 -14.30 2.93 -25.84
CA SER A 58 -13.54 1.71 -26.04
C SER A 58 -12.10 1.82 -25.51
N GLU A 59 -11.43 2.94 -25.80
CA GLU A 59 -10.08 3.21 -25.27
C GLU A 59 -10.07 3.28 -23.76
N LYS A 60 -11.02 3.98 -23.15
CA LYS A 60 -11.14 4.11 -21.70
C LYS A 60 -11.46 2.78 -21.04
N MET A 61 -12.31 1.96 -21.64
CA MET A 61 -12.62 0.63 -21.12
C MET A 61 -11.42 -0.31 -21.21
N ALA A 62 -10.63 -0.23 -22.27
CA ALA A 62 -9.37 -0.96 -22.39
C ALA A 62 -8.37 -0.52 -21.31
N GLU A 63 -8.24 0.79 -21.07
CA GLU A 63 -7.40 1.33 -20.02
C GLU A 63 -7.85 0.86 -18.63
N LEU A 64 -9.16 0.83 -18.36
CA LEU A 64 -9.71 0.29 -17.10
C LEU A 64 -9.34 -1.18 -16.90
N ALA A 65 -9.45 -1.98 -17.96
CA ALA A 65 -9.10 -3.39 -17.89
C ALA A 65 -7.62 -3.59 -17.58
N ASP A 66 -6.74 -2.80 -18.20
CA ASP A 66 -5.30 -2.83 -17.94
C ASP A 66 -4.98 -2.40 -16.51
N LEU A 67 -5.61 -1.35 -16.02
CA LEU A 67 -5.43 -0.86 -14.64
C LEU A 67 -5.94 -1.87 -13.60
N ASP A 68 -7.06 -2.53 -13.88
CA ASP A 68 -7.58 -3.57 -13.00
C ASP A 68 -6.61 -4.76 -12.90
N THR A 69 -6.05 -5.16 -14.02
CA THR A 69 -5.02 -6.22 -14.08
C THR A 69 -3.78 -5.81 -13.29
N GLU A 70 -3.32 -4.57 -13.47
CA GLU A 70 -2.17 -4.02 -12.74
C GLU A 70 -2.43 -3.96 -11.23
N TYR A 71 -3.63 -3.53 -10.83
CA TYR A 71 -4.04 -3.47 -9.43
C TYR A 71 -4.03 -4.87 -8.79
N LYS A 72 -4.57 -5.86 -9.46
CA LYS A 72 -4.58 -7.25 -8.98
C LYS A 72 -3.17 -7.82 -8.85
N ALA A 73 -2.29 -7.51 -9.80
CA ALA A 73 -0.88 -7.91 -9.72
C ALA A 73 -0.17 -7.28 -8.52
N GLU A 74 -0.41 -5.99 -8.24
CA GLU A 74 0.14 -5.31 -7.07
C GLU A 74 -0.43 -5.87 -5.76
N LEU A 75 -1.70 -6.27 -5.75
CA LEU A 75 -2.31 -6.91 -4.58
C LEU A 75 -1.60 -8.23 -4.23
N VAL A 76 -1.31 -9.05 -5.23
CA VAL A 76 -0.55 -10.29 -5.04
C VAL A 76 0.86 -9.99 -4.51
N ASN A 77 1.52 -8.97 -5.05
CA ASN A 77 2.83 -8.53 -4.58
C ASN A 77 2.79 -8.07 -3.13
N LEU A 78 1.75 -7.34 -2.75
CA LEU A 78 1.55 -6.88 -1.37
C LEU A 78 1.40 -8.05 -0.40
N GLU A 79 0.58 -9.03 -0.75
CA GLU A 79 0.37 -10.23 0.07
C GLU A 79 1.68 -11.00 0.29
N LYS A 80 2.44 -11.22 -0.77
CA LYS A 80 3.75 -11.88 -0.71
C LYS A 80 4.73 -11.11 0.16
N LYS A 81 4.79 -9.80 -0.04
CA LYS A 81 5.71 -8.94 0.73
C LYS A 81 5.33 -8.90 2.21
N ASN A 82 4.05 -8.83 2.51
CA ASN A 82 3.57 -8.84 3.89
C ASN A 82 3.91 -10.16 4.59
N GLU A 83 3.76 -11.29 3.92
CA GLU A 83 4.15 -12.60 4.46
C GLU A 83 5.64 -12.69 4.72
N GLU A 84 6.45 -12.22 3.77
CA GLU A 84 7.92 -12.18 3.90
C GLU A 84 8.35 -11.35 5.09
N ILE A 85 7.81 -10.14 5.22
CA ILE A 85 8.13 -9.23 6.34
C ILE A 85 7.64 -9.82 7.65
N ARG A 86 6.43 -10.38 7.68
CA ARG A 86 5.87 -11.02 8.87
C ARG A 86 6.75 -12.17 9.35
N ALA A 87 7.19 -13.03 8.45
CA ALA A 87 8.08 -14.14 8.78
C ALA A 87 9.39 -13.65 9.39
N THR A 88 9.94 -12.56 8.88
CA THR A 88 11.15 -11.96 9.43
C THR A 88 10.91 -11.34 10.82
N VAL A 89 9.80 -10.63 10.99
CA VAL A 89 9.40 -10.02 12.27
C VAL A 89 9.16 -11.10 13.34
N GLU A 90 8.61 -12.24 12.98
CA GLU A 90 8.38 -13.36 13.90
C GLU A 90 9.67 -13.94 14.49
N LYS A 91 10.80 -13.71 13.86
CA LYS A 91 12.12 -14.11 14.39
C LYS A 91 12.54 -13.28 15.61
N ILE A 92 11.89 -12.16 15.88
CA ILE A 92 12.13 -11.35 17.08
C ILE A 92 11.53 -12.06 18.28
N GLU A 93 12.32 -12.31 19.30
CA GLU A 93 11.87 -13.04 20.50
C GLU A 93 10.85 -12.27 21.35
N ASN A 94 11.04 -10.95 21.49
CA ASN A 94 10.17 -10.13 22.32
C ASN A 94 8.81 -9.86 21.64
N PRO A 95 7.70 -10.36 22.22
CA PRO A 95 6.36 -10.22 21.62
C PRO A 95 5.89 -8.75 21.53
N GLU A 96 6.32 -7.88 22.45
CA GLU A 96 5.96 -6.46 22.41
C GLU A 96 6.58 -5.77 21.19
N TYR A 97 7.82 -6.11 20.86
CA TYR A 97 8.52 -5.57 19.70
C TYR A 97 7.89 -6.05 18.40
N ARG A 98 7.51 -7.33 18.32
CA ARG A 98 6.76 -7.86 17.18
C ARG A 98 5.44 -7.13 16.99
N ALA A 99 4.71 -6.91 18.09
CA ALA A 99 3.42 -6.22 18.08
C ALA A 99 3.55 -4.78 17.56
N VAL A 100 4.56 -4.05 18.00
CA VAL A 100 4.82 -2.67 17.58
C VAL A 100 5.11 -2.61 16.07
N LEU A 101 6.00 -3.48 15.58
CA LEU A 101 6.33 -3.51 14.15
C LEU A 101 5.14 -3.92 13.29
N THR A 102 4.39 -4.91 13.73
CA THR A 102 3.18 -5.37 13.02
C THR A 102 2.13 -4.26 12.96
N ALA A 103 1.87 -3.60 14.08
CA ALA A 103 0.89 -2.51 14.14
C ALA A 103 1.28 -1.31 13.28
N ARG A 104 2.57 -0.99 13.21
CA ARG A 104 3.06 0.17 12.47
C ARG A 104 3.11 -0.08 10.97
N TYR A 105 3.63 -1.23 10.54
CA TYR A 105 3.98 -1.48 9.13
C TYR A 105 3.08 -2.49 8.42
N LEU A 106 2.56 -3.48 9.11
CA LEU A 106 1.81 -4.58 8.50
C LEU A 106 0.29 -4.45 8.66
N THR A 107 -0.17 -3.69 9.66
CA THR A 107 -1.60 -3.46 9.87
C THR A 107 -2.05 -2.29 9.01
N GLU A 108 -3.09 -2.50 8.21
CA GLU A 108 -3.64 -1.47 7.36
C GLU A 108 -4.22 -0.31 8.19
N ASN A 109 -3.86 0.92 7.83
CA ASN A 109 -4.49 2.10 8.37
C ASN A 109 -5.84 2.26 7.68
N LYS A 110 -6.93 2.05 8.41
CA LYS A 110 -8.30 2.09 7.88
C LYS A 110 -8.69 3.45 7.31
N ARG A 111 -8.16 4.52 7.88
CA ARG A 111 -8.45 5.89 7.45
C ARG A 111 -7.61 6.31 6.23
N TYR A 112 -6.34 5.91 6.21
CA TYR A 112 -5.39 6.24 5.16
C TYR A 112 -4.60 4.99 4.77
N PRO A 113 -5.11 4.15 3.85
CA PRO A 113 -4.52 2.83 3.55
C PRO A 113 -3.05 2.83 3.11
N CYS A 114 -2.57 3.95 2.56
CA CYS A 114 -1.18 4.10 2.12
C CYS A 114 -0.26 4.74 3.17
N ARG A 115 -0.75 4.99 4.37
CA ARG A 115 0.03 5.59 5.47
C ARG A 115 0.27 4.60 6.59
N LEU A 116 1.38 4.83 7.30
CA LEU A 116 1.67 4.11 8.54
C LEU A 116 0.66 4.50 9.63
N ASN A 117 0.37 3.57 10.54
CA ASN A 117 -0.45 3.87 11.70
C ASN A 117 0.26 4.85 12.64
N ALA A 118 -0.49 5.83 13.14
CA ALA A 118 0.03 6.84 14.05
C ALA A 118 0.49 6.21 15.38
N TRP A 119 1.53 6.77 15.98
CA TRP A 119 2.06 6.30 17.25
C TRP A 119 1.00 6.27 18.36
N VAL A 120 0.13 7.26 18.39
CA VAL A 120 -0.97 7.36 19.37
C VAL A 120 -1.93 6.19 19.20
N SER A 121 -2.29 5.85 17.97
CA SER A 121 -3.20 4.72 17.67
C SER A 121 -2.59 3.39 18.08
N ILE A 122 -1.29 3.22 17.86
CA ILE A 122 -0.56 2.02 18.25
C ILE A 122 -0.50 1.89 19.78
N ALA A 123 -0.20 2.98 20.47
CA ALA A 123 -0.17 3.02 21.93
C ALA A 123 -1.51 2.62 22.51
N PHE A 124 -2.60 3.15 21.97
CA PHE A 124 -3.95 2.81 22.40
C PHE A 124 -4.27 1.33 22.18
N SER A 125 -3.99 0.80 20.98
CA SER A 125 -4.32 -0.60 20.65
C SER A 125 -3.49 -1.62 21.41
N LEU A 126 -2.26 -1.27 21.81
CA LEU A 126 -1.39 -2.15 22.58
C LEU A 126 -1.48 -1.93 24.10
N GLY A 127 -2.33 -1.02 24.54
CA GLY A 127 -2.50 -0.71 25.97
C GLY A 127 -1.29 -0.04 26.60
N LEU A 128 -0.49 0.69 25.82
CA LEU A 128 0.68 1.39 26.32
C LEU A 128 0.31 2.78 26.80
N THR A 129 1.03 3.25 27.81
CA THR A 129 0.68 4.48 28.53
C THR A 129 1.03 5.75 27.79
N SER A 130 1.94 5.72 26.83
CA SER A 130 2.37 6.89 26.10
C SER A 130 2.89 6.58 24.70
N GLU A 131 2.80 7.58 23.84
CA GLU A 131 3.38 7.58 22.51
C GLU A 131 4.90 7.38 22.55
N GLU A 132 5.55 7.99 23.52
CA GLU A 132 7.00 7.88 23.70
C GLU A 132 7.45 6.44 24.00
N ALA A 133 6.66 5.71 24.79
CA ALA A 133 6.95 4.30 25.08
C ALA A 133 6.91 3.45 23.80
N VAL A 134 5.96 3.71 22.91
CA VAL A 134 5.86 3.02 21.61
C VAL A 134 7.07 3.33 20.73
N LYS A 135 7.47 4.59 20.64
CA LYS A 135 8.63 5.03 19.85
C LYS A 135 9.92 4.37 20.33
N GLN A 136 10.09 4.25 21.63
CA GLN A 136 11.25 3.58 22.20
C GLN A 136 11.29 2.09 21.88
N LYS A 137 10.15 1.42 22.02
CA LYS A 137 10.02 0.00 21.66
C LYS A 137 10.27 -0.21 20.16
N HIS A 138 9.75 0.67 19.32
CA HIS A 138 9.99 0.66 17.89
C HIS A 138 11.47 0.79 17.56
N LYS A 139 12.16 1.73 18.17
CA LYS A 139 13.59 1.93 17.95
C LYS A 139 14.40 0.69 18.29
N ARG A 140 14.09 0.05 19.42
CA ARG A 140 14.74 -1.20 19.84
C ARG A 140 14.42 -2.36 18.91
N ALA A 141 13.15 -2.47 18.51
CA ALA A 141 12.68 -3.51 17.59
C ALA A 141 13.39 -3.40 16.24
N VAL A 142 13.51 -2.19 15.70
CA VAL A 142 14.21 -1.94 14.42
C VAL A 142 15.69 -2.36 14.50
N LYS A 143 16.35 -2.07 15.61
CA LYS A 143 17.76 -2.50 15.83
C LYS A 143 17.90 -4.02 15.84
N ILE A 144 16.98 -4.72 16.48
CA ILE A 144 16.99 -6.18 16.53
C ILE A 144 16.73 -6.74 15.14
N LEU A 145 15.76 -6.18 14.42
CA LEU A 145 15.44 -6.58 13.04
C LEU A 145 16.63 -6.39 12.12
N GLU A 146 17.35 -5.29 12.27
CA GLU A 146 18.56 -5.01 11.49
C GLU A 146 19.62 -6.10 11.69
N LYS A 147 19.83 -6.53 12.92
CA LYS A 147 20.73 -7.64 13.23
C LYS A 147 20.28 -8.95 12.58
N ILE A 148 18.98 -9.23 12.60
CA ILE A 148 18.41 -10.42 11.99
C ILE A 148 18.62 -10.40 10.47
N LEU A 149 18.36 -9.28 9.82
CA LEU A 149 18.54 -9.11 8.38
C LEU A 149 20.00 -9.27 7.95
N TYR A 150 20.94 -8.77 8.74
CA TYR A 150 22.36 -8.94 8.47
C TYR A 150 22.84 -10.36 8.70
N SER A 151 22.30 -11.08 9.69
CA SER A 151 22.69 -12.47 9.95
C SER A 151 22.19 -13.43 8.88
N ASP A 152 21.05 -13.14 8.25
CA ASP A 152 20.49 -13.95 7.17
C ASP A 152 21.25 -13.76 5.83
N THR A 153 22.12 -12.76 5.73
CA THR A 153 22.91 -12.48 4.53
C THR A 153 24.24 -13.25 4.48
N PHE A 154 24.55 -13.94 5.54
CA PHE A 154 25.72 -14.81 5.65
C PHE A 154 25.29 -16.29 5.71
#